data_29114467b83bbcacbea8c1b3619b1a83
#
_entry.id   29114467b83bbcacbea8c1b3619b1a83
#
_cell.length_a   1.000
_cell.length_b   1.000
_cell.length_c   1.000
_cell.angle_alpha   90.00
_cell.angle_beta   90.00
_cell.angle_gamma   90.00
#
_symmetry.space_group_name_H-M   'P 1'
#
loop_
_entity.id
_entity.type
_entity.pdbx_description
1 polymer ?
#
loop_
_entity_poly.entity_id
_entity_poly.type
_entity_poly.pdbx_seq_one_letter_code
_entity_poly.pdbx_strand_id
1 'polypeptide(L)'
;FFERVKAVYDADQSGLTREQQMVLKKLYQSFTRNGVDLEEAAQARLKEINQKIAAAQQKFGTNLLAENNAFKEQFGLPVSSYTSEMTSCEDRNRREAMFKAYSSRGNNGNEYDNKALCLEILKLRAEKARLLGFDNFAAYQLDNKMAHDPATVDAFLDRIIGPAVAKAKEEVADMQVIMDEDIQAGKVAAGSRIEPWDWFYYAEKVRQRKYSLDENLTKPYFRMENVRNGIFFAANKLYGISVEPLKDVPLYNPAVEAFKVIDADGSLLGIFSTDYFPRS
;
A
#
# COMPACT_ATOMS: atom_id res chain seq x y z
N PHE A 1 4.43 -33.71 -4.53
CA PHE A 1 3.74 -33.22 -3.30
C PHE A 1 2.26 -32.95 -3.55
N PHE A 2 1.92 -32.29 -4.68
CA PHE A 2 0.52 -31.97 -5.04
C PHE A 2 -0.37 -33.23 -5.10
N GLU A 3 0.08 -34.32 -5.73
CA GLU A 3 -0.68 -35.56 -5.84
C GLU A 3 -1.11 -36.11 -4.46
N ARG A 4 -0.26 -35.96 -3.45
CA ARG A 4 -0.59 -36.36 -2.07
C ARG A 4 -1.67 -35.44 -1.46
N VAL A 5 -1.57 -34.14 -1.71
CA VAL A 5 -2.58 -33.16 -1.25
C VAL A 5 -3.91 -33.43 -1.94
N LYS A 6 -3.88 -33.68 -3.25
CA LYS A 6 -5.06 -34.00 -4.04
C LYS A 6 -5.74 -35.28 -3.55
N ALA A 7 -4.98 -36.35 -3.31
CA ALA A 7 -5.51 -37.60 -2.79
C ALA A 7 -6.25 -37.43 -1.46
N VAL A 8 -5.72 -36.60 -0.56
CA VAL A 8 -6.39 -36.30 0.72
C VAL A 8 -7.59 -35.38 0.52
N TYR A 9 -7.53 -34.43 -0.43
CA TYR A 9 -8.61 -33.50 -0.74
C TYR A 9 -9.83 -34.21 -1.35
N ASP A 10 -9.59 -35.22 -2.21
CA ASP A 10 -10.61 -36.01 -2.88
C ASP A 10 -11.18 -37.15 -1.99
N ALA A 11 -10.49 -37.46 -0.87
CA ALA A 11 -10.95 -38.48 0.07
C ALA A 11 -12.05 -37.98 1.01
N ASP A 12 -12.67 -38.89 1.78
CA ASP A 12 -13.62 -38.53 2.84
C ASP A 12 -12.95 -37.67 3.91
N GLN A 13 -13.46 -36.48 4.11
CA GLN A 13 -12.95 -35.47 5.06
C GLN A 13 -13.73 -35.46 6.38
N SER A 14 -14.67 -36.38 6.60
CA SER A 14 -15.53 -36.41 7.79
C SER A 14 -14.75 -36.56 9.11
N GLY A 15 -13.56 -37.19 9.05
CA GLY A 15 -12.66 -37.32 10.19
C GLY A 15 -11.77 -36.08 10.48
N LEU A 16 -11.83 -35.04 9.63
CA LEU A 16 -11.04 -33.82 9.81
C LEU A 16 -11.81 -32.75 10.60
N THR A 17 -11.11 -32.02 11.48
CA THR A 17 -11.69 -30.84 12.09
C THR A 17 -11.94 -29.74 11.03
N ARG A 18 -12.78 -28.75 11.36
CA ARG A 18 -13.05 -27.61 10.47
C ARG A 18 -11.76 -26.87 10.08
N GLU A 19 -10.83 -26.70 11.01
CA GLU A 19 -9.54 -26.08 10.76
C GLU A 19 -8.70 -26.90 9.78
N GLN A 20 -8.65 -28.21 9.96
CA GLN A 20 -7.92 -29.12 9.07
C GLN A 20 -8.50 -29.11 7.67
N GLN A 21 -9.84 -29.16 7.53
CA GLN A 21 -10.53 -29.04 6.23
C GLN A 21 -10.20 -27.69 5.56
N MET A 22 -10.16 -26.59 6.33
CA MET A 22 -9.82 -25.28 5.79
C MET A 22 -8.36 -25.18 5.36
N VAL A 23 -7.44 -25.75 6.11
CA VAL A 23 -5.99 -25.85 5.74
C VAL A 23 -5.84 -26.64 4.45
N LEU A 24 -6.49 -27.82 4.36
CA LEU A 24 -6.47 -28.68 3.18
C LEU A 24 -7.03 -27.95 1.95
N LYS A 25 -8.18 -27.31 2.08
CA LYS A 25 -8.81 -26.50 1.02
C LYS A 25 -7.87 -25.40 0.52
N LYS A 26 -7.30 -24.61 1.45
CA LYS A 26 -6.40 -23.51 1.08
C LYS A 26 -5.12 -24.02 0.42
N LEU A 27 -4.58 -25.12 0.92
CA LEU A 27 -3.40 -25.74 0.35
C LEU A 27 -3.67 -26.25 -1.06
N TYR A 28 -4.75 -27.00 -1.28
CA TYR A 28 -5.18 -27.46 -2.60
C TYR A 28 -5.38 -26.27 -3.56
N GLN A 29 -6.14 -25.25 -3.16
CA GLN A 29 -6.35 -24.04 -3.95
C GLN A 29 -5.03 -23.32 -4.28
N SER A 30 -4.04 -23.35 -3.41
CA SER A 30 -2.75 -22.71 -3.69
C SER A 30 -2.03 -23.35 -4.88
N PHE A 31 -2.20 -24.65 -5.09
CA PHE A 31 -1.63 -25.38 -6.24
C PHE A 31 -2.46 -25.17 -7.52
N THR A 32 -3.77 -25.39 -7.44
CA THR A 32 -4.66 -25.28 -8.62
C THR A 32 -4.68 -23.87 -9.18
N ARG A 33 -4.70 -22.85 -8.33
CA ARG A 33 -4.59 -21.44 -8.74
C ARG A 33 -3.24 -21.07 -9.37
N ASN A 34 -2.22 -21.88 -9.21
CA ASN A 34 -0.94 -21.75 -9.90
C ASN A 34 -0.83 -22.67 -11.12
N GLY A 35 -1.93 -23.33 -11.52
CA GLY A 35 -2.04 -24.06 -12.77
C GLY A 35 -1.37 -25.43 -12.76
N VAL A 36 -1.27 -26.09 -11.58
CA VAL A 36 -0.65 -27.42 -11.47
C VAL A 36 -1.42 -28.48 -12.26
N ASP A 37 -2.72 -28.29 -12.45
CA ASP A 37 -3.65 -29.22 -13.15
C ASP A 37 -3.78 -28.91 -14.65
N LEU A 38 -3.09 -27.88 -15.14
CA LEU A 38 -3.11 -27.56 -16.57
C LEU A 38 -2.29 -28.58 -17.38
N GLU A 39 -2.66 -28.75 -18.62
CA GLU A 39 -1.86 -29.50 -19.61
C GLU A 39 -0.47 -28.85 -19.77
N GLU A 40 0.53 -29.65 -20.13
CA GLU A 40 1.94 -29.25 -20.18
C GLU A 40 2.18 -27.97 -21.01
N ALA A 41 1.52 -27.86 -22.17
CA ALA A 41 1.62 -26.67 -23.02
C ALA A 41 1.06 -25.42 -22.35
N ALA A 42 -0.05 -25.53 -21.61
CA ALA A 42 -0.66 -24.43 -20.87
C ALA A 42 0.19 -24.04 -19.65
N GLN A 43 0.80 -25.04 -18.96
CA GLN A 43 1.75 -24.76 -17.88
C GLN A 43 2.99 -24.00 -18.38
N ALA A 44 3.56 -24.41 -19.52
CA ALA A 44 4.68 -23.71 -20.14
C ALA A 44 4.31 -22.26 -20.51
N ARG A 45 3.12 -22.05 -21.07
CA ARG A 45 2.60 -20.71 -21.37
C ARG A 45 2.36 -19.86 -20.12
N LEU A 46 1.79 -20.44 -19.07
CA LEU A 46 1.59 -19.76 -17.79
C LEU A 46 2.92 -19.32 -17.16
N LYS A 47 3.93 -20.16 -17.24
CA LYS A 47 5.29 -19.82 -16.79
C LYS A 47 5.86 -18.63 -17.56
N GLU A 48 5.74 -18.64 -18.90
CA GLU A 48 6.18 -17.51 -19.74
C GLU A 48 5.44 -16.20 -19.37
N ILE A 49 4.11 -16.26 -19.21
CA ILE A 49 3.29 -15.11 -18.81
C ILE A 49 3.76 -14.56 -17.45
N ASN A 50 3.96 -15.42 -16.46
CA ASN A 50 4.41 -15.00 -15.14
C ASN A 50 5.80 -14.33 -15.20
N GLN A 51 6.72 -14.83 -16.00
CA GLN A 51 8.04 -14.22 -16.23
C GLN A 51 7.91 -12.84 -16.87
N LYS A 52 7.06 -12.70 -17.90
CA LYS A 52 6.83 -11.40 -18.57
C LYS A 52 6.17 -10.40 -17.62
N ILE A 53 5.19 -10.82 -16.83
CA ILE A 53 4.56 -9.95 -15.83
C ILE A 53 5.60 -9.48 -14.81
N ALA A 54 6.44 -10.39 -14.30
CA ALA A 54 7.48 -10.03 -13.34
C ALA A 54 8.49 -9.02 -13.92
N ALA A 55 8.96 -9.25 -15.16
CA ALA A 55 9.87 -8.33 -15.85
C ALA A 55 9.22 -6.96 -16.09
N ALA A 56 7.96 -6.92 -16.56
CA ALA A 56 7.25 -5.66 -16.78
C ALA A 56 6.99 -4.90 -15.46
N GLN A 57 6.66 -5.60 -14.37
CA GLN A 57 6.50 -4.99 -13.05
C GLN A 57 7.81 -4.45 -12.49
N GLN A 58 8.93 -5.16 -12.70
CA GLN A 58 10.24 -4.67 -12.30
C GLN A 58 10.59 -3.41 -13.08
N LYS A 59 10.42 -3.40 -14.40
CA LYS A 59 10.67 -2.21 -15.23
C LYS A 59 9.78 -1.04 -14.82
N PHE A 60 8.49 -1.30 -14.54
CA PHE A 60 7.56 -0.30 -14.02
C PHE A 60 8.09 0.34 -12.72
N GLY A 61 8.54 -0.49 -11.77
CA GLY A 61 9.10 -0.01 -10.51
C GLY A 61 10.38 0.81 -10.69
N THR A 62 11.28 0.38 -11.60
CA THR A 62 12.51 1.10 -11.93
C THR A 62 12.21 2.46 -12.55
N ASN A 63 11.27 2.54 -13.50
CA ASN A 63 10.83 3.80 -14.09
C ASN A 63 10.24 4.75 -13.03
N LEU A 64 9.38 4.21 -12.15
CA LEU A 64 8.79 5.02 -11.09
C LEU A 64 9.85 5.52 -10.09
N LEU A 65 10.89 4.73 -9.81
CA LEU A 65 12.01 5.15 -8.96
C LEU A 65 12.79 6.32 -9.59
N ALA A 66 13.04 6.27 -10.89
CA ALA A 66 13.69 7.38 -11.60
C ALA A 66 12.87 8.67 -11.51
N GLU A 67 11.56 8.59 -11.73
CA GLU A 67 10.63 9.72 -11.58
C GLU A 67 10.54 10.23 -10.12
N ASN A 68 10.65 9.34 -9.13
CA ASN A 68 10.72 9.74 -7.71
C ASN A 68 12.00 10.51 -7.41
N ASN A 69 13.12 10.13 -8.01
CA ASN A 69 14.39 10.85 -7.87
C ASN A 69 14.31 12.23 -8.55
N ALA A 70 13.72 12.31 -9.75
CA ALA A 70 13.49 13.59 -10.44
C ALA A 70 12.58 14.52 -9.59
N PHE A 71 11.53 13.99 -8.97
CA PHE A 71 10.70 14.75 -8.02
C PHE A 71 11.54 15.29 -6.85
N LYS A 72 12.40 14.45 -6.26
CA LYS A 72 13.29 14.86 -5.17
C LYS A 72 14.27 15.96 -5.59
N GLU A 73 14.84 15.86 -6.77
CA GLU A 73 15.73 16.89 -7.33
C GLU A 73 15.00 18.22 -7.53
N GLN A 74 13.78 18.17 -8.08
CA GLN A 74 12.99 19.37 -8.36
C GLN A 74 12.51 20.09 -7.10
N PHE A 75 12.08 19.38 -6.07
CA PHE A 75 11.43 19.96 -4.91
C PHE A 75 12.26 19.95 -3.63
N GLY A 76 13.43 19.30 -3.62
CA GLY A 76 14.32 19.20 -2.47
C GLY A 76 13.84 18.25 -1.37
N LEU A 77 12.80 17.42 -1.64
CA LEU A 77 12.23 16.48 -0.67
C LEU A 77 11.81 15.15 -1.35
N PRO A 78 11.91 14.03 -0.64
CA PRO A 78 11.52 12.75 -1.19
C PRO A 78 10.00 12.65 -1.33
N VAL A 79 9.53 11.79 -2.26
CA VAL A 79 8.10 11.53 -2.48
C VAL A 79 7.36 11.09 -1.22
N SER A 80 8.04 10.41 -0.28
CA SER A 80 7.48 10.03 1.03
C SER A 80 7.06 11.22 1.89
N SER A 81 7.63 12.40 1.67
CA SER A 81 7.28 13.65 2.37
C SER A 81 6.19 14.47 1.66
N TYR A 82 5.71 14.00 0.49
CA TYR A 82 4.73 14.73 -0.30
C TYR A 82 3.49 15.16 0.48
N THR A 83 2.83 14.25 1.17
CA THR A 83 1.60 14.55 1.92
C THR A 83 1.86 15.56 3.04
N SER A 84 2.96 15.42 3.79
CA SER A 84 3.31 16.35 4.86
C SER A 84 3.58 17.75 4.33
N GLU A 85 4.29 17.86 3.21
CA GLU A 85 4.56 19.16 2.56
C GLU A 85 3.28 19.77 2.01
N MET A 86 2.43 18.99 1.33
CA MET A 86 1.14 19.47 0.83
C MET A 86 0.21 19.97 1.94
N THR A 87 0.33 19.41 3.14
CA THR A 87 -0.45 19.81 4.32
C THR A 87 0.01 21.15 4.91
N SER A 88 1.31 21.42 4.89
CA SER A 88 1.91 22.56 5.59
C SER A 88 2.36 23.71 4.67
N CYS A 89 2.55 23.47 3.38
CA CYS A 89 3.07 24.46 2.43
C CYS A 89 2.03 25.56 2.16
N GLU A 90 2.36 26.79 2.53
CA GLU A 90 1.49 27.96 2.30
C GLU A 90 1.45 28.42 0.84
N ASP A 91 2.54 28.19 0.08
CA ASP A 91 2.63 28.57 -1.33
C ASP A 91 1.76 27.66 -2.22
N ARG A 92 0.65 28.21 -2.68
CA ARG A 92 -0.30 27.51 -3.55
C ARG A 92 0.32 27.07 -4.87
N ASN A 93 1.18 27.89 -5.48
CA ASN A 93 1.83 27.55 -6.74
C ASN A 93 2.80 26.37 -6.56
N ARG A 94 3.51 26.34 -5.45
CA ARG A 94 4.37 25.20 -5.09
C ARG A 94 3.54 23.93 -4.88
N ARG A 95 2.39 24.00 -4.18
CA ARG A 95 1.48 22.85 -4.03
C ARG A 95 0.99 22.34 -5.38
N GLU A 96 0.55 23.25 -6.28
CA GLU A 96 0.12 22.90 -7.64
C GLU A 96 1.24 22.19 -8.43
N ALA A 97 2.45 22.76 -8.42
CA ALA A 97 3.59 22.16 -9.10
C ALA A 97 3.94 20.77 -8.55
N MET A 98 3.95 20.61 -7.23
CA MET A 98 4.19 19.30 -6.59
C MET A 98 3.09 18.29 -6.92
N PHE A 99 1.81 18.70 -6.89
CA PHE A 99 0.69 17.84 -7.25
C PHE A 99 0.81 17.34 -8.69
N LYS A 100 1.07 18.24 -9.64
CA LYS A 100 1.23 17.89 -11.06
C LYS A 100 2.41 16.93 -11.25
N ALA A 101 3.56 17.22 -10.68
CA ALA A 101 4.73 16.36 -10.77
C ALA A 101 4.50 14.99 -10.09
N TYR A 102 3.83 14.96 -8.93
CA TYR A 102 3.51 13.74 -8.22
C TYR A 102 2.54 12.85 -9.01
N SER A 103 1.45 13.41 -9.54
CA SER A 103 0.38 12.67 -10.20
C SER A 103 0.73 12.24 -11.63
N SER A 104 1.69 12.89 -12.28
CA SER A 104 2.14 12.54 -13.64
C SER A 104 3.28 11.53 -13.69
N ARG A 105 3.80 11.06 -12.55
CA ARG A 105 4.90 10.08 -12.53
C ARG A 105 4.55 8.82 -13.32
N GLY A 106 5.45 8.41 -14.20
CA GLY A 106 5.24 7.33 -15.15
C GLY A 106 4.26 7.65 -16.28
N ASN A 107 3.90 8.92 -16.47
CA ASN A 107 2.98 9.40 -17.51
C ASN A 107 3.46 10.71 -18.18
N ASN A 108 4.77 10.92 -18.23
CA ASN A 108 5.37 12.14 -18.76
C ASN A 108 5.77 12.05 -20.24
N GLY A 109 5.52 10.94 -20.93
CA GLY A 109 5.90 10.73 -22.33
C GLY A 109 7.42 10.64 -22.55
N ASN A 110 8.18 10.44 -21.50
CA ASN A 110 9.65 10.28 -21.50
C ASN A 110 10.03 8.78 -21.47
N GLU A 111 11.33 8.50 -21.32
CA GLU A 111 11.86 7.13 -21.24
C GLU A 111 11.35 6.31 -20.03
N TYR A 112 10.79 6.99 -19.02
CA TYR A 112 10.21 6.38 -17.81
C TYR A 112 8.70 6.24 -17.86
N ASP A 113 8.07 6.48 -19.02
CA ASP A 113 6.64 6.36 -19.21
C ASP A 113 6.17 4.90 -19.07
N ASN A 114 5.19 4.68 -18.22
CA ASN A 114 4.72 3.34 -17.86
C ASN A 114 3.42 2.91 -18.59
N LYS A 115 2.83 3.75 -19.45
CA LYS A 115 1.56 3.43 -20.12
C LYS A 115 1.60 2.14 -20.94
N ALA A 116 2.68 1.94 -21.70
CA ALA A 116 2.86 0.72 -22.49
C ALA A 116 2.99 -0.52 -21.60
N LEU A 117 3.74 -0.41 -20.48
CA LEU A 117 3.88 -1.49 -19.50
C LEU A 117 2.56 -1.81 -18.81
N CYS A 118 1.73 -0.82 -18.48
CA CYS A 118 0.38 -1.04 -17.95
C CYS A 118 -0.46 -1.87 -18.90
N LEU A 119 -0.48 -1.53 -20.20
CA LEU A 119 -1.21 -2.27 -21.21
C LEU A 119 -0.70 -3.71 -21.37
N GLU A 120 0.61 -3.91 -21.37
CA GLU A 120 1.24 -5.22 -21.43
C GLU A 120 0.84 -6.08 -20.23
N ILE A 121 0.97 -5.55 -19.02
CA ILE A 121 0.59 -6.24 -17.77
C ILE A 121 -0.90 -6.61 -17.79
N LEU A 122 -1.78 -5.72 -18.24
CA LEU A 122 -3.22 -5.98 -18.30
C LEU A 122 -3.54 -7.11 -19.30
N LYS A 123 -2.93 -7.11 -20.49
CA LYS A 123 -3.08 -8.19 -21.49
C LYS A 123 -2.61 -9.53 -20.95
N LEU A 124 -1.42 -9.57 -20.34
CA LEU A 124 -0.85 -10.79 -19.75
C LEU A 124 -1.71 -11.32 -18.58
N ARG A 125 -2.23 -10.42 -17.73
CA ARG A 125 -3.14 -10.78 -16.63
C ARG A 125 -4.47 -11.37 -17.18
N ALA A 126 -5.03 -10.79 -18.24
CA ALA A 126 -6.24 -11.30 -18.87
C ALA A 126 -6.01 -12.69 -19.48
N GLU A 127 -4.87 -12.91 -20.15
CA GLU A 127 -4.49 -14.22 -20.67
C GLU A 127 -4.29 -15.24 -19.56
N LYS A 128 -3.57 -14.87 -18.49
CA LYS A 128 -3.38 -15.71 -17.30
C LYS A 128 -4.71 -16.17 -16.70
N ALA A 129 -5.67 -15.25 -16.54
CA ALA A 129 -6.97 -15.59 -15.97
C ALA A 129 -7.70 -16.62 -16.83
N ARG A 130 -7.72 -16.42 -18.14
CA ARG A 130 -8.37 -17.38 -19.07
C ARG A 130 -7.72 -18.75 -19.06
N LEU A 131 -6.38 -18.82 -19.02
CA LEU A 131 -5.65 -20.10 -18.90
C LEU A 131 -6.04 -20.85 -17.62
N LEU A 132 -6.32 -20.12 -16.53
CA LEU A 132 -6.72 -20.67 -15.25
C LEU A 132 -8.23 -20.89 -15.11
N GLY A 133 -9.02 -20.73 -16.22
CA GLY A 133 -10.45 -21.00 -16.25
C GLY A 133 -11.34 -19.87 -15.71
N PHE A 134 -10.81 -18.63 -15.61
CA PHE A 134 -11.57 -17.47 -15.15
C PHE A 134 -11.90 -16.53 -16.32
N ASP A 135 -13.07 -15.93 -16.31
CA ASP A 135 -13.52 -14.98 -17.33
C ASP A 135 -12.63 -13.75 -17.46
N ASN A 136 -12.12 -13.27 -16.33
CA ASN A 136 -11.25 -12.11 -16.24
C ASN A 136 -10.34 -12.16 -15.01
N PHE A 137 -9.36 -11.25 -14.97
CA PHE A 137 -8.38 -11.22 -13.89
C PHE A 137 -8.98 -10.83 -12.53
N ALA A 138 -10.05 -10.03 -12.49
CA ALA A 138 -10.75 -9.69 -11.26
C ALA A 138 -11.42 -10.92 -10.64
N ALA A 139 -12.12 -11.74 -11.45
CA ALA A 139 -12.69 -13.01 -11.01
C ALA A 139 -11.60 -13.94 -10.44
N TYR A 140 -10.46 -14.09 -11.14
CA TYR A 140 -9.32 -14.85 -10.64
C TYR A 140 -8.80 -14.32 -9.29
N GLN A 141 -8.68 -13.00 -9.14
CA GLN A 141 -8.18 -12.41 -7.89
C GLN A 141 -9.14 -12.58 -6.72
N LEU A 142 -10.44 -12.49 -6.97
CA LEU A 142 -11.48 -12.49 -5.95
C LEU A 142 -11.93 -13.88 -5.50
N ASP A 143 -11.70 -14.93 -6.29
CA ASP A 143 -12.13 -16.29 -6.04
C ASP A 143 -11.84 -16.80 -4.61
N ASN A 144 -10.67 -16.46 -4.06
CA ASN A 144 -10.27 -16.84 -2.70
C ASN A 144 -10.34 -15.68 -1.69
N LYS A 145 -11.04 -14.60 -2.01
CA LYS A 145 -11.27 -13.45 -1.13
C LYS A 145 -12.67 -13.49 -0.52
N MET A 146 -12.93 -12.62 0.46
CA MET A 146 -14.23 -12.56 1.14
C MET A 146 -15.38 -12.19 0.19
N ALA A 147 -15.12 -11.37 -0.83
CA ALA A 147 -16.14 -10.95 -1.81
C ALA A 147 -16.45 -12.01 -2.86
N HIS A 148 -15.55 -12.96 -3.12
CA HIS A 148 -15.62 -14.07 -4.05
C HIS A 148 -15.70 -13.71 -5.54
N ASP A 149 -16.40 -12.67 -5.95
CA ASP A 149 -16.64 -12.31 -7.34
C ASP A 149 -16.71 -10.79 -7.55
N PRO A 150 -16.51 -10.31 -8.81
CA PRO A 150 -16.58 -8.89 -9.13
C PRO A 150 -17.95 -8.25 -8.88
N ALA A 151 -19.05 -8.95 -9.13
CA ALA A 151 -20.40 -8.39 -8.96
C ALA A 151 -20.68 -8.05 -7.48
N THR A 152 -20.20 -8.89 -6.56
CA THR A 152 -20.27 -8.61 -5.10
C THR A 152 -19.48 -7.35 -4.73
N VAL A 153 -18.29 -7.14 -5.34
CA VAL A 153 -17.49 -5.91 -5.11
C VAL A 153 -18.21 -4.70 -5.67
N ASP A 154 -18.73 -4.77 -6.90
CA ASP A 154 -19.44 -3.68 -7.55
C ASP A 154 -20.68 -3.27 -6.74
N ALA A 155 -21.50 -4.24 -6.34
CA ALA A 155 -22.67 -3.98 -5.48
C ALA A 155 -22.31 -3.33 -4.14
N PHE A 156 -21.16 -3.70 -3.55
CA PHE A 156 -20.67 -3.06 -2.33
C PHE A 156 -20.23 -1.62 -2.60
N LEU A 157 -19.47 -1.38 -3.67
CA LEU A 157 -19.01 -0.03 -4.05
C LEU A 157 -20.19 0.89 -4.39
N ASP A 158 -21.17 0.40 -5.17
CA ASP A 158 -22.37 1.17 -5.53
C ASP A 158 -23.14 1.65 -4.29
N ARG A 159 -23.18 0.82 -3.24
CA ARG A 159 -23.82 1.18 -1.98
C ARG A 159 -23.13 2.31 -1.24
N ILE A 160 -21.80 2.43 -1.33
CA ILE A 160 -21.02 3.40 -0.55
C ILE A 160 -20.65 4.65 -1.34
N ILE A 161 -20.58 4.59 -2.68
CA ILE A 161 -20.05 5.71 -3.49
C ILE A 161 -20.95 6.97 -3.39
N GLY A 162 -22.26 6.79 -3.38
CA GLY A 162 -23.21 7.90 -3.26
C GLY A 162 -23.02 8.70 -1.96
N PRO A 163 -23.13 8.07 -0.79
CA PRO A 163 -22.85 8.71 0.50
C PRO A 163 -21.44 9.29 0.61
N ALA A 164 -20.41 8.60 0.11
CA ALA A 164 -19.02 9.06 0.14
C ALA A 164 -18.82 10.35 -0.68
N VAL A 165 -19.38 10.40 -1.89
CA VAL A 165 -19.32 11.60 -2.76
C VAL A 165 -20.10 12.76 -2.14
N ALA A 166 -21.27 12.51 -1.54
CA ALA A 166 -22.03 13.54 -0.85
C ALA A 166 -21.20 14.13 0.31
N LYS A 167 -20.55 13.28 1.10
CA LYS A 167 -19.69 13.72 2.20
C LYS A 167 -18.48 14.50 1.72
N ALA A 168 -17.81 14.05 0.66
CA ALA A 168 -16.68 14.77 0.05
C ALA A 168 -17.08 16.18 -0.42
N LYS A 169 -18.29 16.35 -0.98
CA LYS A 169 -18.79 17.67 -1.38
C LYS A 169 -19.01 18.61 -0.19
N GLU A 170 -19.51 18.10 0.93
CA GLU A 170 -19.63 18.88 2.18
C GLU A 170 -18.24 19.32 2.68
N GLU A 171 -17.26 18.42 2.66
CA GLU A 171 -15.90 18.71 3.08
C GLU A 171 -15.22 19.76 2.18
N VAL A 172 -15.46 19.70 0.86
CA VAL A 172 -15.01 20.74 -0.08
C VAL A 172 -15.66 22.08 0.23
N ALA A 173 -16.95 22.11 0.56
CA ALA A 173 -17.64 23.35 0.94
C ALA A 173 -17.03 23.95 2.24
N ASP A 174 -16.75 23.15 3.25
CA ASP A 174 -16.07 23.59 4.48
C ASP A 174 -14.68 24.19 4.18
N MET A 175 -13.92 23.55 3.29
CA MET A 175 -12.60 24.03 2.86
C MET A 175 -12.72 25.35 2.05
N GLN A 176 -13.74 25.48 1.20
CA GLN A 176 -13.97 26.69 0.41
C GLN A 176 -14.25 27.91 1.29
N VAL A 177 -14.96 27.73 2.41
CA VAL A 177 -15.18 28.83 3.37
C VAL A 177 -13.85 29.40 3.88
N ILE A 178 -12.89 28.54 4.20
CA ILE A 178 -11.55 29.00 4.66
C ILE A 178 -10.76 29.63 3.52
N MET A 179 -10.86 29.07 2.31
CA MET A 179 -10.22 29.68 1.14
C MET A 179 -10.81 31.06 0.83
N ASP A 180 -12.12 31.27 0.97
CA ASP A 180 -12.77 32.56 0.75
C ASP A 180 -12.26 33.64 1.75
N GLU A 181 -11.98 33.24 3.00
CA GLU A 181 -11.30 34.12 3.97
C GLU A 181 -9.86 34.46 3.54
N ASP A 182 -9.11 33.49 3.03
CA ASP A 182 -7.76 33.73 2.50
C ASP A 182 -7.80 34.61 1.23
N ILE A 183 -8.86 34.51 0.39
CA ILE A 183 -9.09 35.42 -0.74
C ILE A 183 -9.36 36.86 -0.24
N GLN A 184 -10.21 37.02 0.77
CA GLN A 184 -10.51 38.35 1.36
C GLN A 184 -9.26 38.98 2.00
N ALA A 185 -8.38 38.15 2.57
CA ALA A 185 -7.11 38.55 3.13
C ALA A 185 -6.01 38.83 2.07
N GLY A 186 -6.32 38.65 0.79
CA GLY A 186 -5.38 38.86 -0.34
C GLY A 186 -4.29 37.78 -0.47
N LYS A 187 -4.42 36.64 0.23
CA LYS A 187 -3.46 35.53 0.17
C LYS A 187 -3.65 34.63 -1.03
N VAL A 188 -4.87 34.56 -1.56
CA VAL A 188 -5.27 33.74 -2.71
C VAL A 188 -6.02 34.65 -3.70
N ALA A 189 -5.86 34.38 -5.00
CA ALA A 189 -6.48 35.17 -6.04
C ALA A 189 -8.01 35.14 -5.97
N ALA A 190 -8.66 36.27 -6.27
CA ALA A 190 -10.12 36.35 -6.30
C ALA A 190 -10.74 35.32 -7.25
N GLY A 191 -11.85 34.72 -6.81
CA GLY A 191 -12.56 33.70 -7.59
C GLY A 191 -11.94 32.32 -7.59
N SER A 192 -10.86 32.09 -6.86
CA SER A 192 -10.27 30.75 -6.71
C SER A 192 -11.26 29.76 -6.10
N ARG A 193 -11.13 28.50 -6.50
CA ARG A 193 -11.86 27.36 -5.96
C ARG A 193 -10.89 26.34 -5.42
N ILE A 194 -11.39 25.46 -4.53
CA ILE A 194 -10.63 24.32 -4.05
C ILE A 194 -10.32 23.40 -5.23
N GLU A 195 -9.03 23.21 -5.47
CA GLU A 195 -8.47 22.33 -6.48
C GLU A 195 -7.79 21.10 -5.81
N PRO A 196 -7.45 20.04 -6.53
CA PRO A 196 -6.84 18.84 -5.93
C PRO A 196 -5.58 19.13 -5.11
N TRP A 197 -4.78 20.12 -5.48
CA TRP A 197 -3.58 20.53 -4.75
C TRP A 197 -3.84 21.33 -3.48
N ASP A 198 -5.09 21.77 -3.27
CA ASP A 198 -5.50 22.50 -2.09
C ASP A 198 -6.05 21.60 -0.98
N TRP A 199 -6.39 20.33 -1.31
CA TRP A 199 -7.11 19.42 -0.44
C TRP A 199 -6.42 19.25 0.92
N PHE A 200 -5.16 18.81 0.95
CA PHE A 200 -4.45 18.54 2.20
C PHE A 200 -4.29 19.81 3.07
N TYR A 201 -3.98 20.92 2.44
CA TYR A 201 -3.77 22.20 3.13
C TYR A 201 -5.03 22.73 3.79
N TYR A 202 -6.13 22.79 3.04
CA TYR A 202 -7.38 23.31 3.60
C TYR A 202 -8.11 22.29 4.46
N ALA A 203 -8.00 21.01 4.22
CA ALA A 203 -8.50 19.97 5.12
C ALA A 203 -7.86 20.07 6.51
N GLU A 204 -6.55 20.33 6.58
CA GLU A 204 -5.86 20.57 7.85
C GLU A 204 -6.36 21.84 8.56
N LYS A 205 -6.57 22.93 7.84
CA LYS A 205 -7.15 24.17 8.41
C LYS A 205 -8.57 23.93 8.95
N VAL A 206 -9.42 23.17 8.23
CA VAL A 206 -10.74 22.75 8.72
C VAL A 206 -10.62 21.93 9.99
N ARG A 207 -9.69 20.97 10.02
CA ARG A 207 -9.43 20.12 11.19
C ARG A 207 -9.02 20.95 12.40
N GLN A 208 -8.08 21.87 12.24
CA GLN A 208 -7.64 22.78 13.30
C GLN A 208 -8.81 23.63 13.82
N ARG A 209 -9.63 24.18 12.92
CA ARG A 209 -10.80 25.01 13.27
C ARG A 209 -11.86 24.23 14.05
N LYS A 210 -12.19 23.01 13.59
CA LYS A 210 -13.26 22.19 14.18
C LYS A 210 -12.86 21.50 15.49
N TYR A 211 -11.61 21.07 15.61
CA TYR A 211 -11.18 20.19 16.69
C TYR A 211 -10.10 20.82 17.60
N SER A 212 -9.58 22.00 17.25
CA SER A 212 -8.51 22.69 17.99
C SER A 212 -7.29 21.78 18.27
N LEU A 213 -7.03 20.80 17.41
CA LEU A 213 -5.95 19.83 17.53
C LEU A 213 -4.77 20.27 16.68
N ASP A 214 -3.68 20.65 17.32
CA ASP A 214 -2.39 20.88 16.66
C ASP A 214 -1.53 19.61 16.81
N GLU A 215 -1.21 18.95 15.69
CA GLU A 215 -0.33 17.78 15.69
C GLU A 215 1.07 18.10 16.25
N ASN A 216 1.53 19.34 16.15
CA ASN A 216 2.82 19.75 16.71
C ASN A 216 2.87 19.55 18.23
N LEU A 217 1.73 19.65 18.93
CA LEU A 217 1.64 19.37 20.35
C LEU A 217 1.84 17.89 20.69
N THR A 218 1.51 16.99 19.75
CA THR A 218 1.64 15.54 19.96
C THR A 218 3.00 14.99 19.53
N LYS A 219 3.68 15.63 18.58
CA LYS A 219 4.99 15.19 18.04
C LYS A 219 6.04 14.86 19.10
N PRO A 220 6.22 15.64 20.19
CA PRO A 220 7.22 15.32 21.21
C PRO A 220 6.97 13.98 21.91
N TYR A 221 5.71 13.56 22.01
CA TYR A 221 5.33 12.29 22.65
C TYR A 221 5.56 11.10 21.72
N PHE A 222 5.40 11.28 20.39
CA PHE A 222 5.52 10.25 19.38
C PHE A 222 6.89 10.25 18.66
N ARG A 223 7.96 10.56 19.39
CA ARG A 223 9.31 10.34 18.88
C ARG A 223 9.52 8.85 18.61
N MET A 224 10.32 8.53 17.59
CA MET A 224 10.58 7.15 17.17
C MET A 224 11.00 6.26 18.35
N GLU A 225 11.92 6.75 19.19
CA GLU A 225 12.43 6.01 20.35
C GLU A 225 11.31 5.75 21.38
N ASN A 226 10.45 6.73 21.61
CA ASN A 226 9.32 6.58 22.55
C ASN A 226 8.32 5.54 22.05
N VAL A 227 7.97 5.59 20.75
CA VAL A 227 7.05 4.64 20.15
C VAL A 227 7.63 3.24 20.19
N ARG A 228 8.89 3.07 19.80
CA ARG A 228 9.59 1.77 19.85
C ARG A 228 9.63 1.19 21.26
N ASN A 229 10.02 2.01 22.23
CA ASN A 229 10.04 1.60 23.64
C ASN A 229 8.64 1.24 24.14
N GLY A 230 7.61 1.96 23.71
CA GLY A 230 6.21 1.63 23.97
C GLY A 230 5.79 0.28 23.40
N ILE A 231 6.22 -0.04 22.17
CA ILE A 231 5.98 -1.37 21.55
C ILE A 231 6.66 -2.47 22.37
N PHE A 232 7.93 -2.28 22.74
CA PHE A 232 8.66 -3.26 23.54
C PHE A 232 8.05 -3.46 24.93
N PHE A 233 7.60 -2.37 25.57
CA PHE A 233 6.86 -2.43 26.83
C PHE A 233 5.55 -3.21 26.68
N ALA A 234 4.76 -2.94 25.65
CA ALA A 234 3.51 -3.65 25.43
C ALA A 234 3.75 -5.15 25.16
N ALA A 235 4.75 -5.49 24.33
CA ALA A 235 5.12 -6.86 24.04
C ALA A 235 5.58 -7.61 25.32
N ASN A 236 6.35 -6.95 26.18
CA ASN A 236 6.74 -7.52 27.47
C ASN A 236 5.52 -7.80 28.36
N LYS A 237 4.58 -6.87 28.46
CA LYS A 237 3.36 -7.04 29.28
C LYS A 237 2.42 -8.12 28.75
N LEU A 238 2.31 -8.27 27.44
CA LEU A 238 1.40 -9.25 26.82
C LEU A 238 2.00 -10.66 26.74
N TYR A 239 3.31 -10.78 26.47
CA TYR A 239 3.95 -12.03 26.12
C TYR A 239 5.11 -12.41 27.05
N GLY A 240 5.52 -11.54 27.97
CA GLY A 240 6.67 -11.78 28.85
C GLY A 240 8.03 -11.67 28.17
N ILE A 241 8.08 -11.36 26.87
CA ILE A 241 9.33 -11.24 26.11
C ILE A 241 10.07 -9.95 26.45
N SER A 242 11.41 -10.00 26.40
CA SER A 242 12.27 -8.82 26.49
C SER A 242 13.03 -8.59 25.18
N VAL A 243 13.35 -7.30 24.91
CA VAL A 243 14.05 -6.90 23.69
C VAL A 243 15.29 -6.10 24.08
N GLU A 244 16.46 -6.63 23.69
CA GLU A 244 17.76 -6.07 24.02
C GLU A 244 18.52 -5.65 22.75
N PRO A 245 19.21 -4.49 22.73
CA PRO A 245 20.03 -4.10 21.58
C PRO A 245 21.08 -5.17 21.26
N LEU A 246 21.19 -5.52 19.98
CA LEU A 246 22.22 -6.41 19.46
C LEU A 246 23.26 -5.57 18.71
N LYS A 247 24.47 -5.48 19.30
CA LYS A 247 25.60 -4.75 18.73
C LYS A 247 26.55 -5.69 17.99
N ASP A 248 27.43 -5.13 17.20
CA ASP A 248 28.55 -5.83 16.55
C ASP A 248 28.10 -6.94 15.57
N VAL A 249 26.94 -6.74 14.91
CA VAL A 249 26.47 -7.60 13.82
C VAL A 249 26.57 -6.86 12.48
N PRO A 250 26.90 -7.56 11.39
CA PRO A 250 26.91 -6.96 10.08
C PRO A 250 25.48 -6.63 9.64
N LEU A 251 25.19 -5.35 9.48
CA LEU A 251 23.92 -4.84 8.99
C LEU A 251 24.12 -4.25 7.59
N TYR A 252 23.12 -4.38 6.73
CA TYR A 252 23.21 -3.91 5.34
C TYR A 252 23.24 -2.38 5.22
N ASN A 253 22.88 -1.68 6.28
CA ASN A 253 22.95 -0.20 6.33
C ASN A 253 23.18 0.27 7.78
N PRO A 254 23.99 1.32 8.02
CA PRO A 254 24.28 1.86 9.35
C PRO A 254 23.07 2.42 10.10
N ALA A 255 22.00 2.79 9.41
CA ALA A 255 20.76 3.28 10.02
C ALA A 255 19.84 2.16 10.53
N VAL A 256 20.15 0.90 10.24
CA VAL A 256 19.41 -0.27 10.74
C VAL A 256 19.87 -0.58 12.16
N GLU A 257 18.92 -0.83 13.05
CA GLU A 257 19.20 -1.30 14.41
C GLU A 257 18.75 -2.76 14.54
N ALA A 258 19.52 -3.57 15.27
CA ALA A 258 19.19 -4.97 15.56
C ALA A 258 18.98 -5.19 17.06
N PHE A 259 18.11 -6.12 17.38
CA PHE A 259 17.73 -6.47 18.74
C PHE A 259 17.63 -7.99 18.90
N LYS A 260 17.98 -8.50 20.08
CA LYS A 260 17.63 -9.84 20.52
C LYS A 260 16.24 -9.84 21.12
N VAL A 261 15.43 -10.80 20.76
CA VAL A 261 14.14 -11.07 21.41
C VAL A 261 14.33 -12.28 22.30
N ILE A 262 14.10 -12.10 23.59
CA ILE A 262 14.38 -13.11 24.65
C ILE A 262 13.06 -13.47 25.31
N ASP A 263 12.81 -14.77 25.47
CA ASP A 263 11.61 -15.29 26.14
C ASP A 263 11.68 -15.07 27.65
N ALA A 264 10.56 -15.31 28.35
CA ALA A 264 10.43 -15.18 29.80
C ALA A 264 11.39 -16.10 30.58
N ASP A 265 11.79 -17.24 30.00
CA ASP A 265 12.76 -18.20 30.58
C ASP A 265 14.22 -17.82 30.29
N GLY A 266 14.48 -16.73 29.60
CA GLY A 266 15.82 -16.27 29.21
C GLY A 266 16.34 -16.87 27.90
N SER A 267 15.59 -17.73 27.21
CA SER A 267 15.99 -18.30 25.93
C SER A 267 15.87 -17.27 24.78
N LEU A 268 16.76 -17.36 23.79
CA LEU A 268 16.72 -16.53 22.60
C LEU A 268 15.61 -17.00 21.65
N LEU A 269 14.57 -16.19 21.44
CA LEU A 269 13.51 -16.45 20.47
C LEU A 269 13.93 -16.08 19.05
N GLY A 270 14.70 -15.01 18.88
CA GLY A 270 15.12 -14.55 17.55
C GLY A 270 15.81 -13.20 17.55
N ILE A 271 16.11 -12.74 16.34
CA ILE A 271 16.68 -11.42 16.08
C ILE A 271 15.64 -10.58 15.36
N PHE A 272 15.44 -9.36 15.84
CA PHE A 272 14.53 -8.36 15.28
C PHE A 272 15.33 -7.18 14.78
N SER A 273 15.10 -6.74 13.54
CA SER A 273 15.75 -5.56 12.98
C SER A 273 14.72 -4.49 12.66
N THR A 274 15.10 -3.23 12.83
CA THR A 274 14.27 -2.07 12.50
C THR A 274 14.95 -1.22 11.44
N ASP A 275 14.19 -0.87 10.41
CA ASP A 275 14.60 0.01 9.31
C ASP A 275 13.45 0.96 8.98
N TYR A 276 13.44 2.13 9.64
CA TYR A 276 12.28 3.02 9.62
C TYR A 276 12.32 4.06 8.49
N PHE A 277 13.48 4.35 7.93
CA PHE A 277 13.64 5.45 7.00
C PHE A 277 13.74 4.96 5.56
N PRO A 278 12.76 5.35 4.68
CA PRO A 278 12.83 5.02 3.28
C PRO A 278 14.12 5.55 2.64
N ARG A 279 14.73 4.74 1.79
CA ARG A 279 15.89 5.10 0.99
C ARG A 279 15.54 5.09 -0.48
N SER A 280 16.20 5.98 -1.24
CA SER A 280 16.14 6.03 -2.70
C SER A 280 17.13 5.06 -3.33
#